data_9105da780e1b2d19efa00338cba3e288
#
_entry.id   9105da780e1b2d19efa00338cba3e288
#
_cell.length_a   1.000
_cell.length_b   1.000
_cell.length_c   1.000
_cell.angle_alpha   90.00
_cell.angle_beta   90.00
_cell.angle_gamma   90.00
#
_symmetry.space_group_name_H-M   'P 1'
#
loop_
_entity.id
_entity.type
_entity.pdbx_description
1 polymer ?
#
loop_
_entity_poly.entity_id
_entity_poly.type
_entity_poly.pdbx_seq_one_letter_code
_entity_poly.pdbx_strand_id
1 'polypeptide(L)'
;PKIICCTPAIGERIRSAQDLTHFPLLDTVKSKRLWPDILRHLTVEQAEGDRSIGFDDAASMRRAALQGIGVGLVSVIDAEEDLRSGALVAPLGRDALVDMKPDEVPGFYLVVPRGHLRVKAVAALHRWLSQQDWRSDLRISPLP
;
A
#
# COMPACT_ATOMS: atom_id res chain seq x y z
N PRO A 1 3.94 -4.89 -1.56
CA PRO A 1 3.75 -4.13 -0.32
C PRO A 1 2.97 -2.84 -0.57
N LYS A 2 2.24 -2.38 0.45
CA LYS A 2 1.54 -1.11 0.47
C LYS A 2 2.22 -0.15 1.43
N ILE A 3 2.06 1.15 1.19
CA ILE A 3 2.59 2.22 2.03
C ILE A 3 1.50 3.24 2.30
N ILE A 4 1.43 3.73 3.52
CA ILE A 4 0.56 4.84 3.92
C ILE A 4 1.27 6.13 3.52
N CYS A 5 0.68 6.91 2.63
CA CYS A 5 1.30 8.12 2.14
C CYS A 5 0.30 9.26 1.94
N CYS A 6 0.83 10.48 2.00
CA CYS A 6 0.08 11.73 1.81
C CYS A 6 1.02 12.85 1.38
N THR A 7 0.49 14.03 1.08
CA THR A 7 1.34 15.21 0.84
C THR A 7 2.10 15.61 2.11
N PRO A 8 3.25 16.31 2.00
CA PRO A 8 4.00 16.82 3.15
C PRO A 8 3.14 17.65 4.11
N ALA A 9 2.28 18.51 3.59
CA ALA A 9 1.40 19.35 4.41
C ALA A 9 0.43 18.57 5.31
N ILE A 10 -0.03 17.38 4.86
CA ILE A 10 -0.80 16.45 5.70
C ILE A 10 0.16 15.70 6.62
N GLY A 11 1.30 15.25 6.11
CA GLY A 11 2.27 14.45 6.86
C GLY A 11 2.83 15.16 8.09
N GLU A 12 3.06 16.47 8.02
CA GLU A 12 3.49 17.29 9.16
C GLU A 12 2.51 17.29 10.34
N ARG A 13 1.25 16.98 10.08
CA ARG A 13 0.16 16.92 11.06
C ARG A 13 -0.08 15.51 11.60
N ILE A 14 0.61 14.49 11.08
CA ILE A 14 0.52 13.10 11.53
C ILE A 14 1.77 12.79 12.36
N ARG A 15 1.62 12.73 13.67
CA ARG A 15 2.69 12.41 14.64
C ARG A 15 2.61 10.98 15.14
N SER A 16 1.41 10.38 15.04
CA SER A 16 1.12 9.03 15.46
C SER A 16 0.07 8.39 14.53
N ALA A 17 -0.09 7.09 14.61
CA ALA A 17 -1.13 6.39 13.84
C ALA A 17 -2.55 6.90 14.19
N GLN A 18 -2.79 7.34 15.43
CA GLN A 18 -4.08 7.88 15.88
C GLN A 18 -4.49 9.12 15.07
N ASP A 19 -3.53 9.93 14.62
CA ASP A 19 -3.80 11.15 13.86
C ASP A 19 -4.42 10.88 12.48
N LEU A 20 -4.28 9.64 11.95
CA LEU A 20 -4.92 9.22 10.69
C LEU A 20 -6.44 9.43 10.72
N THR A 21 -7.06 9.31 11.91
CA THR A 21 -8.50 9.50 12.10
C THR A 21 -8.99 10.92 11.83
N HIS A 22 -8.09 11.88 11.76
CA HIS A 22 -8.42 13.28 11.48
C HIS A 22 -8.49 13.62 10.00
N PHE A 23 -8.10 12.69 9.12
CA PHE A 23 -8.03 12.89 7.66
C PHE A 23 -8.95 11.94 6.91
N PRO A 24 -9.40 12.31 5.70
CA PRO A 24 -10.02 11.35 4.79
C PRO A 24 -9.03 10.22 4.47
N LEU A 25 -9.49 8.97 4.60
CA LEU A 25 -8.72 7.79 4.23
C LEU A 25 -9.13 7.36 2.83
N LEU A 26 -8.17 7.37 1.90
CA LEU A 26 -8.42 7.09 0.50
C LEU A 26 -8.26 5.59 0.26
N ASP A 27 -9.29 4.96 -0.33
CA ASP A 27 -9.29 3.52 -0.61
C ASP A 27 -9.80 3.24 -2.03
N THR A 28 -9.59 2.03 -2.50
CA THR A 28 -10.23 1.54 -3.72
C THR A 28 -11.52 0.82 -3.36
N VAL A 29 -12.59 1.03 -4.14
CA VAL A 29 -13.92 0.41 -3.90
C VAL A 29 -13.83 -1.12 -3.77
N LYS A 30 -12.86 -1.73 -4.44
CA LYS A 30 -12.60 -3.18 -4.37
C LYS A 30 -11.96 -3.63 -3.05
N SER A 31 -11.43 -2.71 -2.25
CA SER A 31 -10.69 -2.99 -1.00
C SER A 31 -11.44 -2.50 0.25
N LYS A 32 -12.76 -2.52 0.23
CA LYS A 32 -13.68 -1.90 1.23
C LYS A 32 -13.39 -2.15 2.72
N ARG A 33 -12.46 -3.03 3.07
CA ARG A 33 -12.14 -3.37 4.48
C ARG A 33 -10.67 -3.12 4.84
N LEU A 34 -9.89 -2.60 3.93
CA LEU A 34 -8.45 -2.53 4.13
C LEU A 34 -8.07 -1.52 5.22
N TRP A 35 -8.66 -0.34 5.23
CA TRP A 35 -8.40 0.66 6.26
C TRP A 35 -8.81 0.21 7.68
N PRO A 36 -9.97 -0.40 7.91
CA PRO A 36 -10.29 -0.96 9.23
C PRO A 36 -9.27 -1.97 9.74
N ASP A 37 -8.76 -2.84 8.86
CA ASP A 37 -7.76 -3.83 9.24
C ASP A 37 -6.38 -3.18 9.52
N ILE A 38 -5.99 -2.17 8.73
CA ILE A 38 -4.79 -1.37 8.96
C ILE A 38 -4.87 -0.60 10.28
N LEU A 39 -5.96 0.11 10.54
CA LEU A 39 -6.13 0.86 11.77
C LEU A 39 -6.08 -0.06 13.00
N ARG A 40 -6.68 -1.25 12.91
CA ARG A 40 -6.59 -2.27 13.95
C ARG A 40 -5.15 -2.76 14.14
N HIS A 41 -4.42 -3.02 13.04
CA HIS A 41 -3.01 -3.41 13.09
C HIS A 41 -2.14 -2.34 13.76
N LEU A 42 -2.40 -1.08 13.47
CA LEU A 42 -1.71 0.07 14.05
C LEU A 42 -2.22 0.44 15.46
N THR A 43 -3.13 -0.35 16.04
CA THR A 43 -3.71 -0.14 17.37
C THR A 43 -4.39 1.24 17.50
N VAL A 44 -5.01 1.70 16.41
CA VAL A 44 -5.76 2.96 16.38
C VAL A 44 -7.15 2.71 16.93
N GLU A 45 -7.54 3.48 17.93
CA GLU A 45 -8.92 3.52 18.41
C GLU A 45 -9.80 4.13 17.32
N GLN A 46 -10.83 3.41 16.89
CA GLN A 46 -11.71 3.85 15.82
C GLN A 46 -12.45 5.13 16.24
N ALA A 47 -12.26 6.19 15.47
CA ALA A 47 -13.13 7.35 15.57
C ALA A 47 -14.51 7.00 15.01
N GLU A 48 -15.57 7.53 15.60
CA GLU A 48 -16.92 7.39 15.09
C GLU A 48 -17.03 8.02 13.69
N GLY A 49 -17.50 7.23 12.74
CA GLY A 49 -17.77 7.64 11.35
C GLY A 49 -16.76 7.10 10.34
N ASP A 50 -17.30 6.64 9.21
CA ASP A 50 -16.51 6.23 8.05
C ASP A 50 -16.08 7.50 7.29
N ARG A 51 -14.78 7.83 7.35
CA ARG A 51 -14.18 8.94 6.60
C ARG A 51 -13.47 8.45 5.34
N SER A 52 -13.77 7.24 4.89
CA SER A 52 -13.15 6.70 3.69
C SER A 52 -13.76 7.30 2.42
N ILE A 53 -12.89 7.63 1.47
CA ILE A 53 -13.27 8.05 0.13
C ILE A 53 -12.84 6.94 -0.82
N GLY A 54 -13.83 6.33 -1.49
CA GLY A 54 -13.61 5.23 -2.43
C GLY A 54 -13.30 5.71 -3.84
N PHE A 55 -12.33 5.08 -4.49
CA PHE A 55 -11.95 5.29 -5.88
C PHE A 55 -12.09 3.98 -6.67
N ASP A 56 -12.41 4.06 -7.94
CA ASP A 56 -12.57 2.87 -8.79
C ASP A 56 -11.23 2.16 -9.04
N ASP A 57 -10.13 2.90 -9.03
CA ASP A 57 -8.78 2.38 -9.29
C ASP A 57 -7.69 3.05 -8.42
N ALA A 58 -6.56 2.36 -8.30
CA ALA A 58 -5.43 2.80 -7.50
C ALA A 58 -4.74 4.05 -8.06
N ALA A 59 -4.75 4.27 -9.38
CA ALA A 59 -4.12 5.43 -9.98
C ALA A 59 -4.89 6.71 -9.67
N SER A 60 -6.22 6.65 -9.69
CA SER A 60 -7.11 7.75 -9.29
C SER A 60 -6.96 8.07 -7.80
N MET A 61 -6.89 7.05 -6.95
CA MET A 61 -6.62 7.20 -5.51
C MET A 61 -5.26 7.86 -5.26
N ARG A 62 -4.18 7.40 -5.94
CA ARG A 62 -2.84 8.01 -5.82
C ARG A 62 -2.86 9.48 -6.25
N ARG A 63 -3.54 9.81 -7.35
CA ARG A 63 -3.69 11.22 -7.78
C ARG A 63 -4.42 12.07 -6.74
N ALA A 64 -5.45 11.53 -6.10
CA ALA A 64 -6.14 12.22 -5.02
C ALA A 64 -5.23 12.46 -3.81
N ALA A 65 -4.39 11.49 -3.44
CA ALA A 65 -3.38 11.67 -2.40
C ALA A 65 -2.38 12.77 -2.76
N LEU A 66 -1.87 12.81 -4.00
CA LEU A 66 -0.99 13.88 -4.52
C LEU A 66 -1.63 15.27 -4.50
N GLN A 67 -2.95 15.35 -4.65
CA GLN A 67 -3.71 16.61 -4.54
C GLN A 67 -4.04 16.99 -3.09
N GLY A 68 -3.58 16.23 -2.09
CA GLY A 68 -3.81 16.53 -0.69
C GLY A 68 -5.25 16.31 -0.21
N ILE A 69 -6.04 15.48 -0.91
CA ILE A 69 -7.42 15.16 -0.52
C ILE A 69 -7.45 14.35 0.78
N GLY A 70 -6.43 13.52 1.02
CA GLY A 70 -6.35 12.70 2.21
C GLY A 70 -5.12 11.78 2.23
N VAL A 71 -5.18 10.76 3.07
CA VAL A 71 -4.13 9.76 3.25
C VAL A 71 -4.46 8.53 2.42
N GLY A 72 -3.55 8.17 1.50
CA GLY A 72 -3.73 7.04 0.59
C GLY A 72 -2.92 5.81 0.99
N LEU A 73 -3.41 4.64 0.53
CA LEU A 73 -2.71 3.38 0.66
C LEU A 73 -2.21 2.93 -0.71
N VAL A 74 -1.03 3.37 -1.07
CA VAL A 74 -0.45 3.19 -2.41
C VAL A 74 0.49 1.97 -2.43
N SER A 75 0.63 1.33 -3.59
CA SER A 75 1.68 0.34 -3.80
C SER A 75 3.05 1.02 -3.67
N VAL A 76 4.01 0.37 -3.01
CA VAL A 76 5.37 0.91 -2.88
C VAL A 76 5.97 1.24 -4.24
N ILE A 77 5.78 0.35 -5.24
CA ILE A 77 6.29 0.56 -6.60
C ILE A 77 5.69 1.82 -7.24
N ASP A 78 4.37 2.01 -7.09
CA ASP A 78 3.67 3.17 -7.67
C ASP A 78 3.99 4.48 -6.95
N ALA A 79 4.34 4.41 -5.66
CA ALA A 79 4.68 5.57 -4.84
C ALA A 79 6.16 5.97 -4.90
N GLU A 80 7.04 5.15 -5.47
CA GLU A 80 8.50 5.31 -5.39
C GLU A 80 8.96 6.69 -5.87
N GLU A 81 8.52 7.11 -7.05
CA GLU A 81 8.90 8.41 -7.63
C GLU A 81 8.35 9.57 -6.82
N ASP A 82 7.11 9.47 -6.32
CA ASP A 82 6.50 10.52 -5.51
C ASP A 82 7.18 10.68 -4.15
N LEU A 83 7.60 9.55 -3.55
CA LEU A 83 8.34 9.56 -2.29
C LEU A 83 9.76 10.10 -2.48
N ARG A 84 10.41 9.75 -3.60
CA ARG A 84 11.75 10.21 -3.93
C ARG A 84 11.78 11.71 -4.24
N SER A 85 10.78 12.22 -4.94
CA SER A 85 10.63 13.66 -5.26
C SER A 85 10.12 14.49 -4.09
N GLY A 86 9.62 13.84 -3.02
CA GLY A 86 8.99 14.51 -1.90
C GLY A 86 7.56 15.02 -2.18
N ALA A 87 6.96 14.64 -3.32
CA ALA A 87 5.55 14.94 -3.62
C ALA A 87 4.61 14.20 -2.66
N LEU A 88 4.99 13.00 -2.24
CA LEU A 88 4.37 12.26 -1.14
C LEU A 88 5.39 11.98 -0.04
N VAL A 89 4.89 11.81 1.17
CA VAL A 89 5.65 11.36 2.33
C VAL A 89 4.96 10.18 2.99
N ALA A 90 5.73 9.34 3.69
CA ALA A 90 5.22 8.25 4.52
C ALA A 90 5.27 8.66 6.00
N PRO A 91 4.23 9.27 6.55
CA PRO A 91 4.28 9.91 7.86
C PRO A 91 4.52 8.93 9.02
N LEU A 92 4.16 7.65 8.84
CA LEU A 92 4.38 6.59 9.83
C LEU A 92 5.59 5.70 9.51
N GLY A 93 6.40 6.11 8.52
CA GLY A 93 7.50 5.30 8.01
C GLY A 93 7.07 4.32 6.90
N ARG A 94 8.06 3.86 6.14
CA ARG A 94 7.84 2.95 5.01
C ARG A 94 7.47 1.53 5.47
N ASP A 95 7.88 1.18 6.68
CA ASP A 95 7.75 -0.17 7.24
C ASP A 95 6.52 -0.32 8.15
N ALA A 96 5.66 0.70 8.24
CA ALA A 96 4.50 0.70 9.14
C ALA A 96 3.54 -0.49 8.94
N LEU A 97 3.56 -1.13 7.77
CA LEU A 97 2.71 -2.26 7.42
C LEU A 97 3.50 -3.55 7.16
N VAL A 98 4.78 -3.60 7.50
CA VAL A 98 5.68 -4.73 7.18
C VAL A 98 5.25 -6.03 7.87
N ASP A 99 4.71 -5.91 9.09
CA ASP A 99 4.29 -7.04 9.92
C ASP A 99 2.84 -7.49 9.66
N MET A 100 2.10 -6.79 8.80
CA MET A 100 0.78 -7.25 8.39
C MET A 100 0.87 -8.56 7.59
N LYS A 101 -0.02 -9.48 7.88
CA LYS A 101 -0.07 -10.77 7.17
C LYS A 101 -0.38 -10.54 5.69
N PRO A 102 0.23 -11.36 4.78
CA PRO A 102 0.03 -11.20 3.34
C PRO A 102 -1.41 -11.31 2.85
N ASP A 103 -2.26 -12.04 3.57
CA ASP A 103 -3.68 -12.20 3.28
C ASP A 103 -4.55 -11.01 3.76
N GLU A 104 -4.00 -10.17 4.63
CA GLU A 104 -4.66 -8.95 5.10
C GLU A 104 -4.37 -7.74 4.21
N VAL A 105 -3.38 -7.83 3.33
CA VAL A 105 -2.99 -6.74 2.42
C VAL A 105 -3.06 -7.22 0.96
N PRO A 106 -3.74 -6.49 0.06
CA PRO A 106 -3.77 -6.85 -1.35
C PRO A 106 -2.36 -7.01 -1.94
N GLY A 107 -2.12 -8.12 -2.60
CA GLY A 107 -0.84 -8.48 -3.20
C GLY A 107 -0.96 -8.87 -4.66
N PHE A 108 0.17 -9.11 -5.30
CA PHE A 108 0.23 -9.74 -6.61
C PHE A 108 0.30 -11.26 -6.45
N TYR A 109 -0.46 -11.97 -7.25
CA TYR A 109 -0.53 -13.42 -7.22
C TYR A 109 -0.08 -14.01 -8.56
N LEU A 110 0.84 -14.96 -8.52
CA LEU A 110 1.18 -15.75 -9.68
C LEU A 110 0.16 -16.89 -9.81
N VAL A 111 -0.74 -16.76 -10.77
CA VAL A 111 -1.79 -17.75 -11.03
C VAL A 111 -1.49 -18.52 -12.29
N VAL A 112 -1.40 -19.84 -12.17
CA VAL A 112 -1.18 -20.76 -13.31
C VAL A 112 -2.21 -21.89 -13.25
N PRO A 113 -2.98 -22.13 -14.32
CA PRO A 113 -3.85 -23.30 -14.38
C PRO A 113 -3.04 -24.59 -14.24
N ARG A 114 -3.49 -25.51 -13.38
CA ARG A 114 -2.73 -26.74 -13.05
C ARG A 114 -2.27 -27.52 -14.27
N GLY A 115 -3.10 -27.60 -15.33
CA GLY A 115 -2.76 -28.28 -16.58
C GLY A 115 -1.59 -27.64 -17.35
N HIS A 116 -1.41 -26.34 -17.21
CA HIS A 116 -0.36 -25.60 -17.95
C HIS A 116 1.04 -25.83 -17.37
N LEU A 117 1.17 -26.26 -16.13
CA LEU A 117 2.47 -26.64 -15.57
C LEU A 117 3.10 -27.88 -16.23
N ARG A 118 2.36 -28.61 -17.07
CA ARG A 118 2.91 -29.69 -17.90
C ARG A 118 3.68 -29.18 -19.10
N VAL A 119 3.48 -27.91 -19.50
CA VAL A 119 4.22 -27.25 -20.58
C VAL A 119 5.57 -26.81 -20.01
N LYS A 120 6.67 -27.33 -20.56
CA LYS A 120 8.03 -27.11 -20.05
C LYS A 120 8.37 -25.61 -19.89
N ALA A 121 8.02 -24.77 -20.87
CA ALA A 121 8.26 -23.35 -20.82
C ALA A 121 7.49 -22.64 -19.70
N VAL A 122 6.22 -23.00 -19.48
CA VAL A 122 5.38 -22.46 -18.41
C VAL A 122 5.91 -22.89 -17.03
N ALA A 123 6.30 -24.17 -16.89
CA ALA A 123 6.88 -24.66 -15.66
C ALA A 123 8.23 -24.00 -15.34
N ALA A 124 9.06 -23.75 -16.36
CA ALA A 124 10.33 -23.05 -16.19
C ALA A 124 10.13 -21.60 -15.73
N LEU A 125 9.23 -20.86 -16.39
CA LEU A 125 8.90 -19.48 -16.01
C LEU A 125 8.29 -19.42 -14.60
N HIS A 126 7.33 -20.30 -14.29
CA HIS A 126 6.73 -20.37 -12.97
C HIS A 126 7.78 -20.60 -11.89
N ARG A 127 8.68 -21.57 -12.10
CA ARG A 127 9.77 -21.85 -11.16
C ARG A 127 10.67 -20.65 -10.97
N TRP A 128 11.09 -20.02 -12.08
CA TRP A 128 11.94 -18.82 -12.02
C TRP A 128 11.29 -17.69 -11.25
N LEU A 129 10.03 -17.34 -11.56
CA LEU A 129 9.27 -16.32 -10.83
C LEU A 129 9.11 -16.65 -9.35
N SER A 130 8.85 -17.94 -9.00
CA SER A 130 8.70 -18.36 -7.60
C SER A 130 10.00 -18.35 -6.79
N GLN A 131 11.14 -18.34 -7.46
CA GLN A 131 12.46 -18.31 -6.83
C GLN A 131 13.01 -16.88 -6.65
N GLN A 132 12.37 -15.87 -7.26
CA GLN A 132 12.78 -14.49 -7.06
C GLN A 132 12.42 -14.00 -5.66
N ASP A 133 13.33 -13.30 -5.03
CA ASP A 133 13.05 -12.61 -3.77
C ASP A 133 12.42 -11.22 -4.05
N TRP A 134 11.13 -11.25 -4.35
CA TRP A 134 10.34 -10.03 -4.58
C TRP A 134 10.27 -9.09 -3.36
N ARG A 135 10.74 -9.53 -2.20
CA ARG A 135 10.78 -8.70 -0.98
C ARG A 135 12.08 -7.93 -0.84
N SER A 136 13.19 -8.51 -1.26
CA SER A 136 14.50 -7.83 -1.21
C SER A 136 14.59 -6.69 -2.21
N ASP A 137 14.06 -6.88 -3.42
CA ASP A 137 14.03 -5.84 -4.47
C ASP A 137 13.12 -4.65 -4.09
N LEU A 138 12.20 -4.86 -3.15
CA LEU A 138 11.31 -3.83 -2.60
C LEU A 138 11.86 -3.17 -1.32
N ARG A 139 13.00 -3.61 -0.83
CA ARG A 139 13.78 -2.86 0.16
C ARG A 139 14.43 -1.69 -0.55
N ILE A 140 13.70 -0.60 -0.58
CA ILE A 140 14.19 0.67 -1.06
C ILE A 140 15.44 1.00 -0.27
N SER A 141 16.55 1.13 -0.96
CA SER A 141 17.80 1.62 -0.35
C SER A 141 17.48 2.90 0.43
N PRO A 142 18.01 3.08 1.64
CA PRO A 142 17.88 4.36 2.32
C PRO A 142 18.40 5.44 1.38
N LEU A 143 17.59 6.49 1.21
CA LEU A 143 18.03 7.68 0.49
C LEU A 143 19.31 8.22 1.15
N PRO A 144 20.27 8.70 0.37
CA PRO A 144 21.50 9.31 0.89
C PRO A 144 21.21 10.54 1.75
#